data_64b27dd604aa00d8a00a3980e1531be8
#
_entry.id   64b27dd604aa00d8a00a3980e1531be8
#
_cell.length_a   1.000
_cell.length_b   1.000
_cell.length_c   1.000
_cell.angle_alpha   90.00
_cell.angle_beta   90.00
_cell.angle_gamma   90.00
#
_symmetry.space_group_name_H-M   'P 1'
#
loop_
_entity.id
_entity.type
_entity.pdbx_description
1 polymer ?
#
loop_
_entity_poly.entity_id
_entity_poly.type
_entity_poly.pdbx_seq_one_letter_code
_entity_poly.pdbx_strand_id
1 'polypeptide(L)'
;MYKRQPERGLRSQVTVDPKHLERYRQVCGFRDDGLLPPTYPHILAFPLQMALLTDKRFPFPLLGLVHLENRIDVLRALGGLGPFTVSVAVENLQPHDKGATFSIVTRLEDQLGLLWVGDSKVLCRGVKVPGEIPPKAEQEPLPLEPVDNWKAPADIGRRYARAAGDYNPIHLSAPSAKLFGFPRAIAHGLWNKARSLAALGERLPASGYRVEVRFQKPVLLPASLTLLASAAAADGQFSLRGKDDLPHMAGHWSRLQG
;
A
#
# COMPACT_ATOMS: atom_id res chain seq x y z
N MET A 1 -20.46 -6.99 -22.09
CA MET A 1 -19.38 -7.98 -22.24
C MET A 1 -18.75 -8.17 -20.86
N TYR A 2 -18.86 -9.37 -20.27
CA TYR A 2 -18.28 -9.65 -18.94
C TYR A 2 -16.76 -9.81 -19.07
N LYS A 3 -15.99 -9.09 -18.26
CA LYS A 3 -14.54 -9.21 -18.20
C LYS A 3 -14.17 -10.40 -17.30
N ARG A 4 -13.22 -11.24 -17.76
CA ARG A 4 -12.67 -12.36 -16.99
C ARG A 4 -11.42 -11.92 -16.25
N GLN A 5 -11.08 -12.62 -15.16
CA GLN A 5 -9.83 -12.43 -14.44
C GLN A 5 -8.64 -12.70 -15.37
N PRO A 6 -7.62 -11.84 -15.39
CA PRO A 6 -6.40 -12.11 -16.15
C PRO A 6 -5.63 -13.28 -15.51
N GLU A 7 -5.33 -14.30 -16.30
CA GLU A 7 -4.68 -15.55 -15.84
C GLU A 7 -3.15 -15.48 -15.80
N ARG A 8 -2.55 -14.28 -15.80
CA ARG A 8 -1.09 -14.11 -15.87
C ARG A 8 -0.49 -13.55 -14.59
N GLY A 9 0.56 -14.26 -14.12
CA GLY A 9 1.56 -13.72 -13.20
C GLY A 9 2.85 -13.37 -13.93
N LEU A 10 3.59 -12.41 -13.41
CA LEU A 10 4.96 -12.07 -13.81
C LEU A 10 5.90 -12.41 -12.67
N ARG A 11 7.13 -12.83 -13.01
CA ARG A 11 8.17 -13.19 -12.03
C ARG A 11 9.52 -12.67 -12.49
N SER A 12 10.33 -12.18 -11.54
CA SER A 12 11.70 -11.72 -11.81
C SER A 12 12.57 -11.88 -10.58
N GLN A 13 13.88 -12.02 -10.80
CA GLN A 13 14.85 -11.88 -9.72
C GLN A 13 15.23 -10.42 -9.54
N VAL A 14 15.39 -10.00 -8.29
CA VAL A 14 15.75 -8.63 -7.91
C VAL A 14 16.80 -8.64 -6.81
N THR A 15 17.68 -7.65 -6.85
CA THR A 15 18.64 -7.35 -5.77
C THR A 15 18.39 -5.92 -5.32
N VAL A 16 18.44 -5.69 -4.03
CA VAL A 16 18.21 -4.38 -3.44
C VAL A 16 19.44 -3.49 -3.67
N ASP A 17 19.22 -2.32 -4.27
CA ASP A 17 20.24 -1.25 -4.27
C ASP A 17 20.21 -0.54 -2.90
N PRO A 18 21.32 -0.58 -2.12
CA PRO A 18 21.38 0.05 -0.80
C PRO A 18 21.10 1.55 -0.83
N LYS A 19 21.53 2.25 -1.88
CA LYS A 19 21.26 3.69 -2.03
C LYS A 19 19.78 3.99 -2.30
N HIS A 20 19.12 3.11 -3.03
CA HIS A 20 17.70 3.21 -3.28
C HIS A 20 16.91 2.92 -1.99
N LEU A 21 17.28 1.89 -1.25
CA LEU A 21 16.70 1.54 0.05
C LEU A 21 16.81 2.69 1.05
N GLU A 22 17.99 3.31 1.13
CA GLU A 22 18.23 4.45 2.02
C GLU A 22 17.34 5.65 1.64
N ARG A 23 17.21 5.98 0.36
CA ARG A 23 16.28 7.03 -0.10
C ARG A 23 14.83 6.72 0.28
N TYR A 24 14.43 5.45 0.18
CA TYR A 24 13.09 5.02 0.58
C TYR A 24 12.87 5.16 2.08
N ARG A 25 13.83 4.71 2.91
CA ARG A 25 13.79 4.88 4.36
C ARG A 25 13.62 6.34 4.73
N GLN A 26 14.42 7.23 4.17
CA GLN A 26 14.38 8.67 4.43
C GLN A 26 13.03 9.30 4.09
N VAL A 27 12.46 8.99 2.92
CA VAL A 27 11.19 9.59 2.50
C VAL A 27 9.99 9.05 3.28
N CYS A 28 10.07 7.82 3.80
CA CYS A 28 9.02 7.20 4.59
C CYS A 28 9.23 7.29 6.10
N GLY A 29 10.42 7.72 6.57
CA GLY A 29 10.74 7.87 7.98
C GLY A 29 11.10 6.57 8.70
N PHE A 30 11.52 5.52 7.98
CA PHE A 30 12.05 4.30 8.58
C PHE A 30 13.47 4.49 9.09
N ARG A 31 13.78 3.89 10.25
CA ARG A 31 15.15 3.76 10.75
C ARG A 31 15.87 2.65 10.00
N ASP A 32 17.20 2.68 10.03
CA ASP A 32 18.00 1.53 9.59
C ASP A 32 18.18 0.58 10.79
N ASP A 33 17.48 -0.53 10.74
CA ASP A 33 17.53 -1.62 11.70
C ASP A 33 18.13 -2.91 11.08
N GLY A 34 18.74 -2.77 9.88
CA GLY A 34 19.28 -3.90 9.12
C GLY A 34 18.23 -4.70 8.34
N LEU A 35 16.94 -4.37 8.47
CA LEU A 35 15.85 -5.04 7.77
C LEU A 35 15.28 -4.16 6.66
N LEU A 36 14.68 -4.77 5.66
CA LEU A 36 13.90 -4.03 4.67
C LEU A 36 12.60 -3.54 5.34
N PRO A 37 12.20 -2.27 5.13
CA PRO A 37 10.89 -1.81 5.56
C PRO A 37 9.77 -2.72 5.04
N PRO A 38 8.71 -3.02 5.83
CA PRO A 38 7.68 -3.97 5.43
C PRO A 38 6.89 -3.57 4.18
N THR A 39 6.98 -2.31 3.78
CA THR A 39 6.37 -1.79 2.55
C THR A 39 7.34 -1.79 1.35
N TYR A 40 8.64 -2.04 1.57
CA TYR A 40 9.65 -1.97 0.50
C TYR A 40 9.54 -3.08 -0.55
N PRO A 41 9.13 -4.33 -0.23
CA PRO A 41 8.90 -5.36 -1.25
C PRO A 41 7.90 -4.95 -2.34
N HIS A 42 6.89 -4.13 -2.01
CA HIS A 42 6.00 -3.55 -3.01
C HIS A 42 6.76 -2.69 -4.03
N ILE A 43 7.76 -1.93 -3.57
CA ILE A 43 8.58 -1.06 -4.43
C ILE A 43 9.46 -1.89 -5.38
N LEU A 44 10.04 -2.99 -4.89
CA LEU A 44 10.80 -3.93 -5.71
C LEU A 44 9.94 -4.56 -6.81
N ALA A 45 8.66 -4.77 -6.52
CA ALA A 45 7.70 -5.36 -7.44
C ALA A 45 7.04 -4.35 -8.39
N PHE A 46 7.12 -3.05 -8.11
CA PHE A 46 6.36 -2.03 -8.84
C PHE A 46 6.60 -2.06 -10.36
N PRO A 47 7.81 -2.27 -10.89
CA PRO A 47 8.02 -2.42 -12.33
C PRO A 47 7.24 -3.59 -12.93
N LEU A 48 7.15 -4.73 -12.23
CA LEU A 48 6.36 -5.89 -12.68
C LEU A 48 4.86 -5.62 -12.60
N GLN A 49 4.40 -4.93 -11.56
CA GLN A 49 3.00 -4.50 -11.43
C GLN A 49 2.62 -3.60 -12.61
N MET A 50 3.47 -2.62 -12.94
CA MET A 50 3.25 -1.73 -14.08
C MET A 50 3.26 -2.48 -15.41
N ALA A 51 4.20 -3.41 -15.63
CA ALA A 51 4.25 -4.24 -16.82
C ALA A 51 2.96 -5.08 -16.98
N LEU A 52 2.43 -5.62 -15.88
CA LEU A 52 1.18 -6.39 -15.88
C LEU A 52 -0.04 -5.49 -16.18
N LEU A 53 -0.15 -4.35 -15.51
CA LEU A 53 -1.30 -3.44 -15.64
C LEU A 53 -1.34 -2.67 -16.95
N THR A 54 -0.19 -2.50 -17.62
CA THR A 54 -0.08 -1.84 -18.94
C THR A 54 -0.08 -2.82 -20.12
N ASP A 55 -0.08 -4.13 -19.87
CA ASP A 55 -0.20 -5.14 -20.93
C ASP A 55 -1.52 -4.94 -21.70
N LYS A 56 -1.46 -4.97 -23.03
CA LYS A 56 -2.63 -4.78 -23.91
C LYS A 56 -3.79 -5.76 -23.62
N ARG A 57 -3.49 -6.90 -23.01
CA ARG A 57 -4.46 -7.93 -22.61
C ARG A 57 -5.07 -7.66 -21.24
N PHE A 58 -4.54 -6.71 -20.48
CA PHE A 58 -5.12 -6.34 -19.20
C PHE A 58 -6.46 -5.64 -19.44
N PRO A 59 -7.57 -6.13 -18.86
CA PRO A 59 -8.90 -5.73 -19.29
C PRO A 59 -9.37 -4.36 -18.74
N PHE A 60 -8.60 -3.75 -17.85
CA PHE A 60 -9.00 -2.52 -17.16
C PHE A 60 -8.04 -1.36 -17.50
N PRO A 61 -8.55 -0.12 -17.62
CA PRO A 61 -7.68 1.04 -17.80
C PRO A 61 -6.87 1.29 -16.53
N LEU A 62 -5.56 1.51 -16.67
CA LEU A 62 -4.70 1.85 -15.54
C LEU A 62 -5.10 3.18 -14.88
N LEU A 63 -5.40 4.19 -15.70
CA LEU A 63 -5.85 5.50 -15.21
C LEU A 63 -7.29 5.39 -14.67
N GLY A 64 -7.48 5.89 -13.44
CA GLY A 64 -8.77 5.83 -12.75
C GLY A 64 -8.95 4.62 -11.85
N LEU A 65 -7.98 3.72 -11.76
CA LEU A 65 -7.95 2.71 -10.69
C LEU A 65 -7.82 3.40 -9.33
N VAL A 66 -8.63 2.98 -8.36
CA VAL A 66 -8.64 3.52 -7.00
C VAL A 66 -8.15 2.46 -6.04
N HIS A 67 -7.04 2.72 -5.36
CA HIS A 67 -6.52 1.84 -4.32
C HIS A 67 -7.41 1.92 -3.07
N LEU A 68 -8.13 0.86 -2.76
CA LEU A 68 -9.08 0.81 -1.63
C LEU A 68 -8.43 0.30 -0.36
N GLU A 69 -7.71 -0.81 -0.45
CA GLU A 69 -7.16 -1.54 0.68
C GLU A 69 -5.77 -2.09 0.30
N ASN A 70 -4.91 -2.20 1.29
CA ASN A 70 -3.62 -2.87 1.12
C ASN A 70 -3.30 -3.73 2.35
N ARG A 71 -3.12 -5.03 2.13
CA ARG A 71 -2.67 -6.00 3.11
C ARG A 71 -1.20 -6.34 2.88
N ILE A 72 -0.47 -6.53 3.96
CA ILE A 72 0.89 -7.04 3.98
C ILE A 72 0.97 -8.15 5.02
N ASP A 73 1.50 -9.29 4.63
CA ASP A 73 1.87 -10.40 5.50
C ASP A 73 3.40 -10.48 5.54
N VAL A 74 4.01 -10.22 6.68
CA VAL A 74 5.45 -10.37 6.93
C VAL A 74 5.66 -11.72 7.62
N LEU A 75 5.98 -12.73 6.84
CA LEU A 75 6.06 -14.12 7.30
C LEU A 75 7.36 -14.38 8.08
N ARG A 76 8.47 -13.83 7.59
CA ARG A 76 9.79 -13.90 8.20
C ARG A 76 10.47 -12.54 8.19
N ALA A 77 11.49 -12.34 9.00
CA ALA A 77 12.28 -11.12 9.03
C ALA A 77 12.84 -10.81 7.63
N LEU A 78 12.62 -9.58 7.15
CA LEU A 78 12.98 -9.13 5.81
C LEU A 78 14.47 -8.73 5.74
N GLY A 79 15.38 -9.66 6.08
CA GLY A 79 16.82 -9.43 6.10
C GLY A 79 17.48 -9.53 4.72
N GLY A 80 18.69 -8.95 4.62
CA GLY A 80 19.54 -9.05 3.45
C GLY A 80 19.14 -8.15 2.27
N LEU A 81 19.95 -8.21 1.23
CA LEU A 81 19.78 -7.42 0.00
C LEU A 81 19.42 -8.29 -1.22
N GLY A 82 19.12 -9.56 -1.01
CA GLY A 82 18.81 -10.53 -2.08
C GLY A 82 20.01 -11.41 -2.47
N PRO A 83 19.90 -12.18 -3.58
CA PRO A 83 18.82 -12.08 -4.56
C PRO A 83 17.48 -12.59 -4.03
N PHE A 84 16.42 -11.87 -4.38
CA PHE A 84 15.04 -12.27 -4.11
C PHE A 84 14.32 -12.62 -5.41
N THR A 85 13.31 -13.46 -5.32
CA THR A 85 12.34 -13.63 -6.38
C THR A 85 11.09 -12.84 -6.06
N VAL A 86 10.69 -11.96 -6.96
CA VAL A 86 9.42 -11.22 -6.88
C VAL A 86 8.46 -11.81 -7.90
N SER A 87 7.23 -12.07 -7.47
CA SER A 87 6.13 -12.44 -8.37
C SER A 87 4.90 -11.55 -8.16
N VAL A 88 4.20 -11.25 -9.25
CA VAL A 88 2.99 -10.41 -9.25
C VAL A 88 1.91 -11.11 -10.04
N ALA A 89 0.69 -11.16 -9.51
CA ALA A 89 -0.49 -11.69 -10.17
C ALA A 89 -1.70 -10.79 -9.91
N VAL A 90 -2.72 -10.89 -10.77
CA VAL A 90 -4.03 -10.27 -10.54
C VAL A 90 -5.02 -11.37 -10.18
N GLU A 91 -5.64 -11.21 -9.03
CA GLU A 91 -6.52 -12.22 -8.42
C GLU A 91 -7.83 -11.57 -7.95
N ASN A 92 -8.81 -12.38 -7.55
CA ASN A 92 -10.01 -11.95 -6.81
C ASN A 92 -10.83 -10.85 -7.50
N LEU A 93 -11.13 -11.03 -8.80
CA LEU A 93 -12.06 -10.14 -9.49
C LEU A 93 -13.48 -10.30 -8.91
N GLN A 94 -14.03 -9.24 -8.33
CA GLN A 94 -15.30 -9.25 -7.61
C GLN A 94 -16.15 -8.03 -7.96
N PRO A 95 -17.51 -8.14 -7.89
CA PRO A 95 -18.38 -7.00 -8.00
C PRO A 95 -18.24 -6.05 -6.80
N HIS A 96 -18.54 -4.77 -7.06
CA HIS A 96 -18.52 -3.70 -6.07
C HIS A 96 -19.60 -2.68 -6.43
N ASP A 97 -20.18 -1.96 -5.45
CA ASP A 97 -21.25 -0.96 -5.65
C ASP A 97 -20.92 0.05 -6.75
N LYS A 98 -19.64 0.44 -6.88
CA LYS A 98 -19.15 1.47 -7.80
C LYS A 98 -18.46 0.90 -9.04
N GLY A 99 -18.44 -0.44 -9.20
CA GLY A 99 -17.74 -1.05 -10.31
C GLY A 99 -17.32 -2.49 -10.05
N ALA A 100 -16.05 -2.79 -10.26
CA ALA A 100 -15.42 -4.08 -9.93
C ALA A 100 -14.12 -3.87 -9.16
N THR A 101 -13.82 -4.76 -8.24
CA THR A 101 -12.52 -4.80 -7.55
C THR A 101 -11.71 -6.00 -7.99
N PHE A 102 -10.41 -5.89 -7.91
CA PHE A 102 -9.46 -7.00 -8.04
C PHE A 102 -8.25 -6.74 -7.14
N SER A 103 -7.51 -7.81 -6.84
CA SER A 103 -6.28 -7.78 -6.06
C SER A 103 -5.05 -7.82 -6.96
N ILE A 104 -4.07 -6.96 -6.70
CA ILE A 104 -2.71 -7.10 -7.22
C ILE A 104 -1.92 -7.78 -6.12
N VAL A 105 -1.71 -9.09 -6.25
CA VAL A 105 -0.99 -9.90 -5.27
C VAL A 105 0.48 -9.96 -5.64
N THR A 106 1.33 -9.61 -4.69
CA THR A 106 2.79 -9.60 -4.82
C THR A 106 3.39 -10.54 -3.80
N ARG A 107 4.36 -11.37 -4.19
CA ARG A 107 5.09 -12.26 -3.30
C ARG A 107 6.57 -11.99 -3.40
N LEU A 108 7.27 -12.01 -2.27
CA LEU A 108 8.72 -11.95 -2.17
C LEU A 108 9.22 -13.27 -1.58
N GLU A 109 10.17 -13.90 -2.27
CA GLU A 109 10.79 -15.17 -1.87
C GLU A 109 12.31 -15.03 -1.83
N ASP A 110 12.95 -15.69 -0.91
CA ASP A 110 14.39 -15.95 -0.91
C ASP A 110 14.68 -17.44 -1.16
N GLN A 111 15.90 -17.89 -0.90
CA GLN A 111 16.29 -19.29 -1.05
C GLN A 111 15.58 -20.24 -0.06
N LEU A 112 15.07 -19.72 1.05
CA LEU A 112 14.33 -20.46 2.07
C LEU A 112 12.81 -20.44 1.85
N GLY A 113 12.35 -19.80 0.77
CA GLY A 113 10.93 -19.71 0.39
C GLY A 113 10.30 -18.35 0.67
N LEU A 114 8.98 -18.36 0.89
CA LEU A 114 8.18 -17.15 0.99
C LEU A 114 8.53 -16.32 2.24
N LEU A 115 8.83 -15.03 2.00
CA LEU A 115 9.15 -14.04 3.02
C LEU A 115 8.00 -13.11 3.33
N TRP A 116 7.29 -12.69 2.26
CA TRP A 116 6.35 -11.60 2.35
C TRP A 116 5.28 -11.71 1.25
N VAL A 117 4.06 -11.32 1.58
CA VAL A 117 2.94 -11.20 0.64
C VAL A 117 2.32 -9.83 0.79
N GLY A 118 2.07 -9.16 -0.33
CA GLY A 118 1.27 -7.94 -0.41
C GLY A 118 0.05 -8.14 -1.28
N ASP A 119 -1.09 -7.64 -0.84
CA ASP A 119 -2.34 -7.62 -1.59
C ASP A 119 -2.85 -6.18 -1.66
N SER A 120 -2.90 -5.65 -2.87
CA SER A 120 -3.44 -4.32 -3.17
C SER A 120 -4.80 -4.47 -3.84
N LYS A 121 -5.87 -4.21 -3.08
CA LYS A 121 -7.24 -4.23 -3.60
C LYS A 121 -7.55 -2.91 -4.28
N VAL A 122 -7.83 -2.98 -5.57
CA VAL A 122 -8.12 -1.80 -6.40
C VAL A 122 -9.52 -1.87 -6.99
N LEU A 123 -10.14 -0.70 -7.14
CA LEU A 123 -11.45 -0.52 -7.75
C LEU A 123 -11.31 0.06 -9.15
N CYS A 124 -11.91 -0.61 -10.12
CA CYS A 124 -12.17 -0.08 -11.44
C CYS A 124 -13.63 0.38 -11.51
N ARG A 125 -13.85 1.69 -11.54
CA ARG A 125 -15.21 2.26 -11.53
C ARG A 125 -15.95 1.98 -12.85
N GLY A 126 -17.29 1.81 -12.74
CA GLY A 126 -18.17 1.66 -13.89
C GLY A 126 -18.09 0.31 -14.61
N VAL A 127 -17.24 -0.60 -14.18
CA VAL A 127 -17.12 -1.96 -14.74
C VAL A 127 -18.09 -2.87 -14.00
N LYS A 128 -18.88 -3.65 -14.75
CA LYS A 128 -19.78 -4.66 -14.19
C LYS A 128 -19.17 -6.05 -14.35
N VAL A 129 -19.16 -6.83 -13.28
CA VAL A 129 -18.82 -8.25 -13.25
C VAL A 129 -19.93 -9.03 -12.55
N PRO A 130 -20.15 -10.29 -12.89
CA PRO A 130 -21.15 -11.12 -12.22
C PRO A 130 -20.71 -11.49 -10.80
N GLY A 131 -21.68 -11.81 -9.94
CA GLY A 131 -21.46 -12.25 -8.57
C GLY A 131 -22.14 -11.37 -7.54
N GLU A 132 -22.07 -11.78 -6.29
CA GLU A 132 -22.56 -11.02 -5.14
C GLU A 132 -21.47 -10.13 -4.59
N ILE A 133 -21.85 -8.96 -4.09
CA ILE A 133 -20.92 -8.04 -3.45
C ILE A 133 -20.55 -8.63 -2.09
N PRO A 134 -19.24 -8.87 -1.82
CA PRO A 134 -18.83 -9.41 -0.54
C PRO A 134 -19.25 -8.50 0.63
N PRO A 135 -19.68 -9.05 1.76
CA PRO A 135 -19.96 -8.27 2.95
C PRO A 135 -18.68 -7.54 3.43
N LYS A 136 -18.88 -6.35 3.99
CA LYS A 136 -17.77 -5.63 4.61
C LYS A 136 -17.46 -6.28 5.96
N ALA A 137 -16.19 -6.65 6.15
CA ALA A 137 -15.74 -7.03 7.47
C ALA A 137 -15.74 -5.80 8.38
N GLU A 138 -16.47 -5.89 9.48
CA GLU A 138 -16.47 -4.91 10.55
C GLU A 138 -15.57 -5.42 11.67
N GLN A 139 -14.82 -4.51 12.27
CA GLN A 139 -13.99 -4.80 13.43
C GLN A 139 -14.49 -3.95 14.58
N GLU A 140 -14.54 -4.53 15.75
CA GLU A 140 -14.83 -3.76 16.97
C GLU A 140 -13.75 -2.69 17.16
N PRO A 141 -14.14 -1.41 17.35
CA PRO A 141 -13.19 -0.33 17.51
C PRO A 141 -12.46 -0.43 18.85
N LEU A 142 -11.13 -0.34 18.81
CA LEU A 142 -10.31 -0.21 20.01
C LEU A 142 -10.11 1.28 20.36
N PRO A 143 -9.87 1.62 21.64
CA PRO A 143 -9.40 2.94 22.03
C PRO A 143 -8.08 3.27 21.34
N LEU A 144 -8.02 4.45 20.73
CA LEU A 144 -6.83 4.93 20.01
C LEU A 144 -6.31 6.21 20.64
N GLU A 145 -4.99 6.26 20.89
CA GLU A 145 -4.29 7.42 21.43
C GLU A 145 -3.30 7.97 20.40
N PRO A 146 -3.01 9.29 20.42
CA PRO A 146 -2.01 9.88 19.55
C PRO A 146 -0.63 9.29 19.81
N VAL A 147 0.05 8.80 18.77
CA VAL A 147 1.40 8.21 18.87
C VAL A 147 2.46 8.99 18.09
N ASP A 148 2.08 9.70 17.04
CA ASP A 148 2.97 10.57 16.27
C ASP A 148 2.17 11.63 15.48
N ASN A 149 2.84 12.72 15.13
CA ASN A 149 2.30 13.73 14.25
C ASN A 149 3.40 14.24 13.30
N TRP A 150 3.02 14.56 12.07
CA TRP A 150 3.97 15.10 11.08
C TRP A 150 3.29 16.00 10.05
N LYS A 151 4.11 16.80 9.38
CA LYS A 151 3.69 17.56 8.21
C LYS A 151 4.00 16.76 6.94
N ALA A 152 3.01 16.59 6.07
CA ALA A 152 3.18 16.13 4.69
C ALA A 152 3.43 17.36 3.82
N PRO A 153 4.68 17.66 3.40
CA PRO A 153 4.98 18.85 2.62
C PRO A 153 4.42 18.76 1.20
N ALA A 154 4.29 19.90 0.54
CA ALA A 154 3.70 19.98 -0.81
C ALA A 154 4.45 19.15 -1.88
N ASP A 155 5.72 18.85 -1.64
CA ASP A 155 6.58 18.10 -2.57
C ASP A 155 6.68 16.60 -2.23
N ILE A 156 6.03 16.12 -1.16
CA ILE A 156 6.17 14.73 -0.73
C ILE A 156 5.72 13.73 -1.80
N GLY A 157 4.71 14.09 -2.61
CA GLY A 157 4.29 13.26 -3.73
C GLY A 157 5.43 13.02 -4.72
N ARG A 158 6.17 14.07 -5.11
CA ARG A 158 7.34 13.95 -6.01
C ARG A 158 8.52 13.24 -5.36
N ARG A 159 8.77 13.47 -4.07
CA ARG A 159 9.84 12.78 -3.32
C ARG A 159 9.56 11.29 -3.25
N TYR A 160 8.33 10.90 -2.90
CA TYR A 160 7.95 9.49 -2.86
C TYR A 160 7.95 8.87 -4.26
N ALA A 161 7.45 9.56 -5.29
CA ALA A 161 7.48 9.07 -6.67
C ALA A 161 8.90 8.68 -7.13
N ARG A 162 9.93 9.48 -6.76
CA ARG A 162 11.34 9.16 -7.07
C ARG A 162 11.86 7.91 -6.35
N ALA A 163 11.34 7.61 -5.17
CA ALA A 163 11.72 6.45 -4.39
C ALA A 163 10.86 5.21 -4.69
N ALA A 164 9.63 5.39 -5.17
CA ALA A 164 8.68 4.30 -5.40
C ALA A 164 8.48 3.95 -6.88
N GLY A 165 8.89 4.83 -7.79
CA GLY A 165 8.61 4.68 -9.22
C GLY A 165 7.16 5.05 -9.62
N ASP A 166 6.31 5.42 -8.67
CA ASP A 166 4.90 5.77 -8.93
C ASP A 166 4.76 7.26 -9.29
N TYR A 167 4.78 7.55 -10.57
CA TYR A 167 4.63 8.89 -11.12
C TYR A 167 3.20 9.23 -11.54
N ASN A 168 2.19 8.67 -10.88
CA ASN A 168 0.80 9.03 -11.18
C ASN A 168 0.60 10.56 -11.03
N PRO A 169 0.10 11.25 -12.06
CA PRO A 169 0.02 12.72 -12.10
C PRO A 169 -0.72 13.36 -10.94
N ILE A 170 -1.67 12.65 -10.30
CA ILE A 170 -2.43 13.16 -9.15
C ILE A 170 -1.55 13.49 -7.93
N HIS A 171 -0.34 12.95 -7.87
CA HIS A 171 0.60 13.13 -6.75
C HIS A 171 1.68 14.20 -7.03
N LEU A 172 1.85 14.61 -8.28
CA LEU A 172 3.03 15.37 -8.68
C LEU A 172 2.86 16.88 -8.54
N SER A 173 1.68 17.41 -8.89
CA SER A 173 1.40 18.84 -8.85
C SER A 173 -0.08 19.15 -8.76
N ALA A 174 -0.43 20.37 -8.35
CA ALA A 174 -1.83 20.82 -8.35
C ALA A 174 -2.44 20.91 -9.76
N PRO A 175 -1.75 21.40 -10.80
CA PRO A 175 -2.30 21.41 -12.16
C PRO A 175 -2.62 20.01 -12.67
N SER A 176 -1.69 19.05 -12.50
CA SER A 176 -1.92 17.67 -12.95
C SER A 176 -3.03 16.97 -12.16
N ALA A 177 -3.13 17.21 -10.84
CA ALA A 177 -4.17 16.62 -10.00
C ALA A 177 -5.58 17.15 -10.36
N LYS A 178 -5.69 18.42 -10.75
CA LYS A 178 -6.97 19.05 -11.17
C LYS A 178 -7.58 18.35 -12.39
N LEU A 179 -6.77 17.83 -13.31
CA LEU A 179 -7.25 17.07 -14.47
C LEU A 179 -7.99 15.77 -14.06
N PHE A 180 -7.75 15.30 -12.84
CA PHE A 180 -8.39 14.11 -12.26
C PHE A 180 -9.39 14.43 -11.15
N GLY A 181 -9.82 15.72 -11.03
CA GLY A 181 -10.85 16.15 -10.08
C GLY A 181 -10.36 16.44 -8.66
N PHE A 182 -9.05 16.49 -8.41
CA PHE A 182 -8.51 16.88 -7.12
C PHE A 182 -8.11 18.36 -7.11
N PRO A 183 -8.47 19.13 -6.08
CA PRO A 183 -8.15 20.58 -6.04
C PRO A 183 -6.65 20.85 -5.89
N ARG A 184 -5.88 19.89 -5.36
CA ARG A 184 -4.43 19.95 -5.15
C ARG A 184 -3.83 18.56 -5.32
N ALA A 185 -2.49 18.46 -5.40
CA ALA A 185 -1.81 17.18 -5.35
C ALA A 185 -2.17 16.43 -4.05
N ILE A 186 -2.24 15.12 -4.14
CA ILE A 186 -2.54 14.24 -2.99
C ILE A 186 -1.33 13.37 -2.65
N ALA A 187 -1.17 13.02 -1.39
CA ALA A 187 -0.15 12.04 -1.00
C ALA A 187 -0.51 10.64 -1.53
N HIS A 188 0.51 9.84 -1.84
CA HIS A 188 0.29 8.43 -2.18
C HIS A 188 -0.27 7.68 -0.97
N GLY A 189 -1.27 6.83 -1.18
CA GLY A 189 -1.81 5.98 -0.12
C GLY A 189 -0.74 5.10 0.52
N LEU A 190 0.14 4.52 -0.30
CA LEU A 190 1.24 3.69 0.17
C LEU A 190 2.34 4.47 0.92
N TRP A 191 2.55 5.76 0.62
CA TRP A 191 3.39 6.61 1.47
C TRP A 191 2.75 6.84 2.84
N ASN A 192 1.44 7.11 2.89
CA ASN A 192 0.71 7.24 4.15
C ASN A 192 0.85 5.97 4.99
N LYS A 193 0.66 4.77 4.37
CA LYS A 193 0.89 3.49 5.04
C LYS A 193 2.33 3.35 5.52
N ALA A 194 3.32 3.55 4.66
CA ALA A 194 4.73 3.40 4.99
C ALA A 194 5.14 4.33 6.15
N ARG A 195 4.75 5.62 6.11
CA ARG A 195 5.05 6.58 7.17
C ARG A 195 4.36 6.22 8.49
N SER A 196 3.14 5.70 8.43
CA SER A 196 2.43 5.21 9.61
C SER A 196 3.11 4.00 10.23
N LEU A 197 3.52 3.00 9.41
CA LEU A 197 4.24 1.82 9.92
C LEU A 197 5.61 2.20 10.51
N ALA A 198 6.31 3.16 9.92
CA ALA A 198 7.55 3.70 10.48
C ALA A 198 7.32 4.35 11.86
N ALA A 199 6.19 5.04 12.05
CA ALA A 199 5.84 5.67 13.32
C ALA A 199 5.33 4.66 14.37
N LEU A 200 4.66 3.59 13.95
CA LEU A 200 4.27 2.50 14.85
C LEU A 200 5.50 1.80 15.46
N GLY A 201 6.58 1.67 14.67
CA GLY A 201 7.86 1.15 15.16
C GLY A 201 7.72 -0.18 15.89
N GLU A 202 8.21 -0.22 17.14
CA GLU A 202 8.23 -1.43 17.99
C GLU A 202 6.84 -1.94 18.42
N ARG A 203 5.75 -1.21 18.11
CA ARG A 203 4.39 -1.75 18.29
C ARG A 203 4.10 -2.91 17.35
N LEU A 204 4.78 -2.94 16.20
CA LEU A 204 4.66 -4.03 15.25
C LEU A 204 5.63 -5.16 15.61
N PRO A 205 5.21 -6.44 15.51
CA PRO A 205 6.14 -7.57 15.62
C PRO A 205 7.26 -7.49 14.56
N ALA A 206 8.42 -8.09 14.84
CA ALA A 206 9.52 -8.15 13.87
C ALA A 206 9.21 -9.05 12.66
N SER A 207 8.37 -10.07 12.85
CA SER A 207 7.90 -11.00 11.81
C SER A 207 6.69 -11.79 12.29
N GLY A 208 6.09 -12.59 11.42
CA GLY A 208 4.91 -13.40 11.73
C GLY A 208 3.66 -12.53 11.97
N TYR A 209 3.50 -11.44 11.21
CA TYR A 209 2.38 -10.53 11.38
C TYR A 209 1.77 -10.08 10.06
N ARG A 210 0.54 -9.63 10.15
CA ARG A 210 -0.25 -9.00 9.09
C ARG A 210 -0.52 -7.55 9.41
N VAL A 211 -0.50 -6.67 8.41
CA VAL A 211 -1.02 -5.30 8.49
C VAL A 211 -1.98 -5.07 7.36
N GLU A 212 -3.20 -4.69 7.67
CA GLU A 212 -4.21 -4.29 6.71
C GLU A 212 -4.56 -2.81 6.89
N VAL A 213 -4.69 -2.11 5.77
CA VAL A 213 -5.16 -0.72 5.77
C VAL A 213 -6.28 -0.54 4.76
N ARG A 214 -7.22 0.32 5.13
CA ARG A 214 -8.25 0.85 4.25
C ARG A 214 -8.00 2.34 4.04
N PHE A 215 -7.84 2.73 2.78
CA PHE A 215 -7.72 4.13 2.40
C PHE A 215 -9.11 4.77 2.37
N GLN A 216 -9.23 5.98 2.95
CA GLN A 216 -10.49 6.68 3.11
C GLN A 216 -10.49 7.99 2.31
N LYS A 217 -10.25 9.12 2.96
CA LYS A 217 -10.18 10.42 2.27
C LYS A 217 -8.76 10.70 1.78
N PRO A 218 -8.58 11.24 0.56
CA PRO A 218 -7.25 11.62 0.08
C PRO A 218 -6.61 12.69 0.98
N VAL A 219 -5.31 12.59 1.18
CA VAL A 219 -4.50 13.62 1.87
C VAL A 219 -4.14 14.70 0.86
N LEU A 220 -4.81 15.84 0.89
CA LEU A 220 -4.50 17.00 0.05
C LEU A 220 -3.23 17.70 0.56
N LEU A 221 -2.21 17.85 -0.28
CA LEU A 221 -0.92 18.42 0.08
C LEU A 221 -0.89 19.96 -0.02
N PRO A 222 -0.19 20.68 0.91
CA PRO A 222 0.40 20.15 2.14
C PRO A 222 -0.65 19.84 3.21
N ALA A 223 -0.30 18.97 4.18
CA ALA A 223 -1.19 18.58 5.27
C ALA A 223 -0.43 18.40 6.60
N SER A 224 -1.13 18.58 7.72
CA SER A 224 -0.71 18.10 9.03
C SER A 224 -1.49 16.81 9.33
N LEU A 225 -0.78 15.80 9.78
CA LEU A 225 -1.34 14.45 10.00
C LEU A 225 -0.99 13.99 11.41
N THR A 226 -1.94 13.32 12.04
CA THR A 226 -1.78 12.66 13.34
C THR A 226 -2.05 11.17 13.18
N LEU A 227 -1.15 10.34 13.68
CA LEU A 227 -1.34 8.91 13.80
C LEU A 227 -1.84 8.60 15.20
N LEU A 228 -2.96 7.90 15.25
CA LEU A 228 -3.53 7.34 16.46
C LEU A 228 -3.34 5.82 16.41
N ALA A 229 -3.03 5.19 17.54
CA ALA A 229 -2.94 3.74 17.62
C ALA A 229 -3.42 3.23 18.98
N SER A 230 -3.84 1.97 19.01
CA SER A 230 -4.12 1.24 20.25
C SER A 230 -2.84 0.99 21.04
N ALA A 231 -2.97 0.58 22.29
CA ALA A 231 -1.85 0.13 23.10
C ALA A 231 -1.03 -0.95 22.35
N ALA A 232 0.27 -1.02 22.65
CA ALA A 232 1.14 -2.03 22.06
C ALA A 232 0.70 -3.43 22.52
N ALA A 233 0.34 -4.29 21.55
CA ALA A 233 -0.10 -5.66 21.79
C ALA A 233 0.18 -6.51 20.54
N ALA A 234 -0.08 -7.81 20.64
CA ALA A 234 0.06 -8.75 19.52
C ALA A 234 -0.81 -8.32 18.32
N ASP A 235 -2.00 -7.80 18.61
CA ASP A 235 -2.97 -7.26 17.66
C ASP A 235 -3.30 -5.82 18.06
N GLY A 236 -3.62 -4.99 17.10
CA GLY A 236 -3.98 -3.61 17.38
C GLY A 236 -4.55 -2.89 16.17
N GLN A 237 -4.98 -1.67 16.42
CA GLN A 237 -5.59 -0.79 15.42
C GLN A 237 -4.87 0.55 15.37
N PHE A 238 -4.94 1.21 14.22
CA PHE A 238 -4.42 2.57 14.03
C PHE A 238 -5.25 3.35 13.03
N SER A 239 -5.19 4.68 13.14
CA SER A 239 -5.88 5.58 12.24
C SER A 239 -5.02 6.79 11.93
N LEU A 240 -4.91 7.14 10.65
CA LEU A 240 -4.26 8.36 10.20
C LEU A 240 -5.33 9.43 9.99
N ARG A 241 -5.21 10.52 10.73
CA ARG A 241 -6.16 11.63 10.78
C ARG A 241 -5.51 12.93 10.31
N GLY A 242 -6.28 13.76 9.65
CA GLY A 242 -5.93 15.12 9.27
C GLY A 242 -6.56 16.18 10.16
N LYS A 243 -6.58 17.41 9.66
CA LYS A 243 -7.27 18.52 10.32
C LYS A 243 -8.75 18.18 10.55
N ASP A 244 -9.30 18.65 11.68
CA ASP A 244 -10.71 18.45 12.08
C ASP A 244 -11.09 16.95 12.14
N ASP A 245 -10.12 16.13 12.56
CA ASP A 245 -10.26 14.67 12.69
C ASP A 245 -10.65 13.94 11.41
N LEU A 246 -10.35 14.54 10.23
CA LEU A 246 -10.68 13.96 8.93
C LEU A 246 -9.97 12.60 8.73
N PRO A 247 -10.70 11.48 8.53
CA PRO A 247 -10.08 10.17 8.41
C PRO A 247 -9.47 9.96 7.03
N HIS A 248 -8.16 9.69 6.99
CA HIS A 248 -7.41 9.41 5.76
C HIS A 248 -7.13 7.92 5.55
N MET A 249 -6.88 7.19 6.63
CA MET A 249 -6.59 5.77 6.59
C MET A 249 -6.93 5.14 7.95
N ALA A 250 -7.54 3.98 7.93
CA ALA A 250 -7.68 3.11 9.08
C ALA A 250 -6.93 1.80 8.81
N GLY A 251 -6.33 1.23 9.83
CA GLY A 251 -5.60 -0.03 9.70
C GLY A 251 -5.58 -0.82 11.00
N HIS A 252 -5.15 -2.06 10.86
CA HIS A 252 -4.91 -2.94 11.99
C HIS A 252 -3.72 -3.84 11.70
N TRP A 253 -3.11 -4.34 12.77
CA TRP A 253 -2.12 -5.40 12.70
C TRP A 253 -2.56 -6.58 13.55
N SER A 254 -2.16 -7.77 13.16
CA SER A 254 -2.41 -9.00 13.90
C SER A 254 -1.27 -9.99 13.69
N ARG A 255 -1.08 -10.91 14.64
CA ARG A 255 -0.18 -12.06 14.43
C ARG A 255 -0.75 -12.98 13.35
N LEU A 256 0.13 -13.52 12.52
CA LEU A 256 -0.24 -14.62 11.63
C LEU A 256 -0.41 -15.87 12.49
N GLN A 257 -1.53 -16.54 12.31
CA GLN A 257 -1.72 -17.89 12.87
C GLN A 257 -0.85 -18.84 12.06
N GLY A 258 -0.02 -19.61 12.74
CA GLY A 258 0.87 -20.60 12.14
C GLY A 258 0.12 -21.78 11.54
#